data_8474fcf33008af631281718e2ed31867
#
_entry.id   8474fcf33008af631281718e2ed31867
#
_cell.length_a   1.000
_cell.length_b   1.000
_cell.length_c   1.000
_cell.angle_alpha   90.00
_cell.angle_beta   90.00
_cell.angle_gamma   90.00
#
_symmetry.space_group_name_H-M   'P 1'
#
loop_
_entity.id
_entity.type
_entity.pdbx_description
1 polymer ?
#
loop_
_entity_poly.entity_id
_entity_poly.type
_entity_poly.pdbx_seq_one_letter_code
_entity_poly.pdbx_strand_id
1 'polypeptide(L)' 'MALPQRDNYIDQIQRLEGLMAYAEAHREWDELERLKERLKKLLDKMA' A
#
# COMPACT_ATOMS: atom_id res chain seq x y z
N MET A 1 15.82 -19.30 3.94
CA MET A 1 14.41 -19.70 4.07
C MET A 1 13.53 -18.73 3.28
N ALA A 2 12.74 -19.25 2.38
CA ALA A 2 11.93 -18.40 1.53
C ALA A 2 10.66 -17.97 2.28
N LEU A 3 10.36 -16.68 2.21
CA LEU A 3 9.14 -16.16 2.81
C LEU A 3 7.99 -16.32 1.82
N PRO A 4 6.80 -16.67 2.31
CA PRO A 4 5.64 -16.73 1.43
C PRO A 4 5.37 -15.37 0.78
N GLN A 5 4.99 -15.39 -0.48
CA GLN A 5 4.66 -14.15 -1.16
C GLN A 5 3.51 -13.42 -0.50
N ARG A 6 2.63 -14.16 0.14
CA ARG A 6 1.50 -13.59 0.85
C ARG A 6 1.98 -12.61 1.92
N ASP A 7 3.02 -12.99 2.65
CA ASP A 7 3.57 -12.13 3.70
C ASP A 7 4.14 -10.85 3.11
N ASN A 8 4.76 -10.95 1.92
CA ASN A 8 5.27 -9.76 1.25
C ASN A 8 4.16 -8.79 0.90
N TYR A 9 3.05 -9.30 0.40
CA TYR A 9 1.94 -8.42 0.04
C TYR A 9 1.35 -7.74 1.27
N ILE A 10 1.21 -8.49 2.35
CA ILE A 10 0.67 -7.91 3.58
C ILE A 10 1.59 -6.81 4.10
N ASP A 11 2.89 -7.04 4.08
CA ASP A 11 3.85 -6.04 4.52
C ASP A 11 3.76 -4.78 3.66
N GLN A 12 3.67 -4.95 2.35
CA GLN A 12 3.56 -3.82 1.45
C GLN A 12 2.27 -3.04 1.69
N ILE A 13 1.17 -3.75 1.92
CA ILE A 13 -0.11 -3.10 2.18
C ILE A 13 -0.04 -2.27 3.46
N GLN A 14 0.56 -2.83 4.51
CA GLN A 14 0.71 -2.11 5.76
C GLN A 14 1.54 -0.84 5.60
N ARG A 15 2.61 -0.93 4.82
CA ARG A 15 3.43 0.24 4.55
C ARG A 15 2.67 1.30 3.77
N LEU A 16 1.89 0.86 2.79
CA LEU A 16 1.09 1.78 2.01
C LEU A 16 0.05 2.47 2.87
N GLU A 17 -0.56 1.74 3.77
CA GLU A 17 -1.54 2.32 4.68
C GLU A 17 -0.91 3.40 5.55
N GLY A 18 0.29 3.15 6.04
CA GLY A 18 1.01 4.14 6.82
C GLY A 18 1.33 5.38 6.01
N LEU A 19 1.80 5.17 4.78
CA LEU A 19 2.12 6.28 3.90
C LEU A 19 0.86 7.06 3.52
N MET A 20 -0.25 6.36 3.31
CA MET A 20 -1.50 7.02 3.00
C MET A 20 -1.99 7.88 4.15
N ALA A 21 -1.86 7.37 5.37
CA ALA A 21 -2.23 8.15 6.56
C ALA A 21 -1.36 9.41 6.67
N TYR A 22 -0.08 9.27 6.39
CA TYR A 22 0.84 10.40 6.40
C TYR A 22 0.45 11.43 5.34
N ALA A 23 0.21 10.98 4.13
CA ALA A 23 -0.15 11.87 3.03
C ALA A 23 -1.47 12.60 3.35
N GLU A 24 -2.42 11.90 3.94
CA GLU A 24 -3.69 12.50 4.31
C GLU A 24 -3.50 13.57 5.38
N ALA A 25 -2.68 13.27 6.40
CA ALA A 25 -2.42 14.21 7.47
C ALA A 25 -1.73 15.48 6.95
N HIS A 26 -0.91 15.33 5.93
CA HIS A 26 -0.19 16.45 5.32
C HIS A 26 -0.92 17.04 4.12
N ARG A 27 -2.11 16.54 3.85
CA ARG A 27 -2.94 17.03 2.74
C ARG A 27 -2.24 16.93 1.39
N GLU A 28 -1.46 15.89 1.21
CA GLU A 28 -0.81 15.61 -0.05
C GLU A 28 -1.70 14.70 -0.88
N TRP A 29 -2.70 15.31 -1.50
CA TRP A 29 -3.74 14.54 -2.19
C TRP A 29 -3.22 13.80 -3.42
N ASP A 30 -2.27 14.40 -4.15
CA ASP A 30 -1.68 13.73 -5.31
C ASP A 30 -0.95 12.47 -4.90
N GLU A 31 -0.20 12.55 -3.82
CA GLU A 31 0.54 11.41 -3.30
C GLU A 31 -0.43 10.35 -2.80
N LEU A 32 -1.48 10.78 -2.12
CA LEU A 32 -2.49 9.87 -1.61
C LEU A 32 -3.12 9.07 -2.75
N GLU A 33 -3.43 9.72 -3.86
CA GLU A 33 -4.00 9.05 -5.01
C GLU A 33 -3.07 8.00 -5.59
N ARG A 34 -1.79 8.32 -5.69
CA ARG A 34 -0.80 7.36 -6.17
C ARG A 34 -0.72 6.15 -5.26
N LEU A 35 -0.77 6.38 -3.97
CA LEU A 35 -0.70 5.29 -3.00
C LEU A 35 -1.95 4.42 -3.09
N LYS A 36 -3.11 5.03 -3.27
CA LYS A 36 -4.35 4.28 -3.46
C LYS A 36 -4.29 3.38 -4.69
N GLU A 37 -3.74 3.91 -5.77
CA GLU A 37 -3.57 3.13 -7.00
C GLU A 37 -2.67 1.92 -6.76
N ARG A 38 -1.58 2.13 -6.05
CA ARG A 38 -0.65 1.07 -5.75
C ARG A 38 -1.30 0.00 -4.88
N LEU A 39 -2.07 0.43 -3.90
CA LEU A 39 -2.79 -0.50 -3.04
C LEU A 39 -3.79 -1.32 -3.85
N LYS A 40 -4.51 -0.67 -4.74
CA LYS A 40 -5.47 -1.34 -5.59
C LYS A 40 -4.82 -2.44 -6.43
N LYS A 41 -3.65 -2.14 -6.99
CA LYS A 41 -2.93 -3.13 -7.78
C LYS A 41 -2.49 -4.32 -6.95
N LEU A 42 -2.06 -4.06 -5.72
CA LEU A 42 -1.66 -5.15 -4.83
C LEU A 42 -2.85 -6.05 -4.49
N LEU A 43 -3.97 -5.43 -4.17
CA LEU A 43 -5.18 -6.19 -3.85
C LEU A 43 -5.64 -7.01 -5.05
N ASP A 44 -5.50 -6.45 -6.23
CA ASP A 44 -5.89 -7.14 -7.45
C ASP A 44 -5.02 -8.39 -7.67
N LYS A 45 -3.74 -8.29 -7.36
CA LYS A 45 -2.85 -9.43 -7.49
C LYS A 45 -3.15 -10.52 -6.48
N MET A 46 -3.67 -10.15 -5.33
CA MET A 46 -4.02 -11.11 -4.28
C MET A 46 -5.34 -11.80 -4.55
N ALA A 47 -6.17 -11.21 -5.34
CA ALA A 47 -7.52 -11.74 -5.62
C ALA A 47 -7.50 -12.92 -6.64
#